data_bdc9a30eb1462d5146d6db3dbfd45871
#
_entry.id   bdc9a30eb1462d5146d6db3dbfd45871
#
_cell.length_a   1.000
_cell.length_b   1.000
_cell.length_c   1.000
_cell.angle_alpha   90.00
_cell.angle_beta   90.00
_cell.angle_gamma   90.00
#
_symmetry.space_group_name_H-M   'P 1'
#
loop_
_entity.id
_entity.type
_entity.pdbx_description
1 polymer ?
#
loop_
_entity_poly.entity_id
_entity_poly.type
_entity_poly.pdbx_seq_one_letter_code
_entity_poly.pdbx_strand_id
1 'polypeptide(L)'
;MKKLLCSLMAALIAFSGCAALAAGKLEVTHENLMLLDEYGFEGYAFARVENTGDKPIKINAGVMELYNADGDAITSSDYLYAYGSEQLNPGEYTYVQLSASDSEVEVADVADYLLTITGKSDKDYVVSRFPVTTELALNVEEDYYTTSYMYATVTNDTDEPVYDICVALALLDADGNILYLTDETLYNKALLPGGSILIREEIPSYFSESFEKNGYGTPASVDAIAYVQTYQP
;
A
#
# COMPACT_ATOMS: atom_id res chain seq x y z
N MET A 1 -5.66 17.83 -32.72
CA MET A 1 -5.54 18.19 -31.32
C MET A 1 -6.91 18.05 -30.66
N LYS A 2 -7.22 16.88 -30.15
CA LYS A 2 -8.42 16.64 -29.36
C LYS A 2 -7.95 16.33 -27.93
N LYS A 3 -8.24 17.25 -27.01
CA LYS A 3 -8.00 17.06 -25.58
C LYS A 3 -8.98 16.01 -25.08
N LEU A 4 -8.50 14.82 -24.73
CA LEU A 4 -9.28 13.87 -23.94
C LEU A 4 -9.38 14.42 -22.52
N LEU A 5 -10.56 14.85 -22.13
CA LEU A 5 -10.94 15.02 -20.73
C LEU A 5 -11.19 13.62 -20.18
N CYS A 6 -10.26 13.09 -19.37
CA CYS A 6 -10.58 11.98 -18.48
C CYS A 6 -11.52 12.51 -17.41
N SER A 7 -12.80 12.19 -17.53
CA SER A 7 -13.78 12.43 -16.47
C SER A 7 -13.66 11.32 -15.44
N LEU A 8 -13.08 11.63 -14.31
CA LEU A 8 -13.13 10.80 -13.11
C LEU A 8 -14.61 10.66 -12.70
N MET A 9 -15.25 9.54 -13.00
CA MET A 9 -16.50 9.15 -12.37
C MET A 9 -16.17 8.33 -11.12
N ALA A 10 -16.01 9.02 -10.00
CA ALA A 10 -16.08 8.37 -8.71
C ALA A 10 -17.51 7.84 -8.50
N ALA A 11 -17.71 6.53 -8.64
CA ALA A 11 -18.98 5.90 -8.29
C ALA A 11 -19.12 5.89 -6.76
N LEU A 12 -19.78 6.92 -6.22
CA LEU A 12 -20.24 6.94 -4.84
C LEU A 12 -21.38 5.91 -4.71
N ILE A 13 -21.06 4.69 -4.28
CA ILE A 13 -22.10 3.76 -3.83
C ILE A 13 -22.49 4.17 -2.42
N ALA A 14 -23.53 4.99 -2.32
CA ALA A 14 -24.19 5.29 -1.06
C ALA A 14 -24.96 4.06 -0.57
N PHE A 15 -24.37 3.28 0.35
CA PHE A 15 -25.10 2.29 1.12
C PHE A 15 -25.99 3.00 2.13
N SER A 16 -27.29 3.00 1.88
CA SER A 16 -28.33 3.46 2.81
C SER A 16 -28.39 2.58 4.06
N GLY A 17 -28.42 3.24 5.22
CA GLY A 17 -28.30 2.67 6.53
C GLY A 17 -29.26 1.56 6.90
N CYS A 18 -28.68 0.53 7.49
CA CYS A 18 -29.25 -0.18 8.64
C CYS A 18 -28.34 0.11 9.82
N ALA A 19 -28.91 0.39 10.98
CA ALA A 19 -28.17 0.50 12.23
C ALA A 19 -27.48 -0.86 12.50
N ALA A 20 -26.27 -1.02 11.97
CA ALA A 20 -25.45 -2.17 12.20
C ALA A 20 -24.85 -2.04 13.60
N LEU A 21 -25.02 -3.06 14.40
CA LEU A 21 -24.24 -3.31 15.61
C LEU A 21 -22.76 -3.04 15.29
N ALA A 22 -22.12 -2.25 16.17
CA ALA A 22 -20.71 -1.91 16.14
C ALA A 22 -19.83 -3.03 15.55
N ALA A 23 -19.32 -2.82 14.35
CA ALA A 23 -18.52 -3.77 13.60
C ALA A 23 -17.29 -3.05 13.03
N GLY A 24 -16.19 -3.77 12.84
CA GLY A 24 -15.08 -3.25 12.06
C GLY A 24 -15.57 -2.91 10.65
N LYS A 25 -15.10 -1.79 10.10
CA LYS A 25 -15.42 -1.33 8.74
C LYS A 25 -14.15 -0.94 8.02
N LEU A 26 -13.87 -1.61 6.92
CA LEU A 26 -12.78 -1.21 6.03
C LEU A 26 -13.25 -0.14 5.05
N GLU A 27 -12.40 0.83 4.82
CA GLU A 27 -12.58 1.87 3.80
C GLU A 27 -11.28 2.07 3.04
N VAL A 28 -11.35 2.03 1.72
CA VAL A 28 -10.24 2.43 0.85
C VAL A 28 -10.23 3.95 0.78
N THR A 29 -9.20 4.58 1.32
CA THR A 29 -9.10 6.04 1.43
C THR A 29 -8.29 6.66 0.30
N HIS A 30 -7.35 5.91 -0.26
CA HIS A 30 -6.55 6.26 -1.43
C HIS A 30 -6.31 5.00 -2.24
N GLU A 31 -6.43 5.10 -3.56
CA GLU A 31 -6.10 4.02 -4.48
C GLU A 31 -5.59 4.57 -5.79
N ASN A 32 -4.71 3.83 -6.43
CA ASN A 32 -4.29 4.08 -7.81
C ASN A 32 -3.83 2.81 -8.50
N LEU A 33 -3.94 2.81 -9.82
CA LEU A 33 -3.46 1.73 -10.68
C LEU A 33 -2.19 2.17 -11.38
N MET A 34 -1.17 1.32 -11.35
CA MET A 34 0.04 1.45 -12.13
C MET A 34 0.15 0.28 -13.11
N LEU A 35 0.42 0.57 -14.37
CA LEU A 35 0.58 -0.40 -15.44
C LEU A 35 2.00 -0.35 -15.99
N LEU A 36 2.67 -1.49 -16.07
CA LEU A 36 4.02 -1.63 -16.58
C LEU A 36 4.04 -2.55 -17.80
N ASP A 37 4.97 -2.33 -18.72
CA ASP A 37 5.14 -3.09 -19.94
C ASP A 37 6.60 -3.54 -20.23
N GLU A 38 7.51 -3.30 -19.28
CA GLU A 38 8.95 -3.50 -19.54
C GLU A 38 9.31 -4.98 -19.75
N TYR A 39 8.70 -5.87 -18.99
CA TYR A 39 8.93 -7.34 -19.07
C TYR A 39 7.66 -8.13 -19.41
N GLY A 40 6.68 -7.48 -19.98
CA GLY A 40 5.32 -7.96 -20.22
C GLY A 40 4.32 -7.11 -19.43
N PHE A 41 3.05 -7.37 -19.63
CA PHE A 41 2.00 -6.65 -18.91
C PHE A 41 2.01 -6.98 -17.42
N GLU A 42 2.12 -5.95 -16.59
CA GLU A 42 1.94 -6.02 -15.15
C GLU A 42 1.06 -4.85 -14.68
N GLY A 43 -0.02 -5.15 -13.98
CA GLY A 43 -0.89 -4.18 -13.33
C GLY A 43 -0.75 -4.26 -11.82
N TYR A 44 -0.52 -3.12 -11.15
CA TYR A 44 -0.45 -2.98 -9.71
C TYR A 44 -1.53 -2.01 -9.23
N ALA A 45 -2.53 -2.50 -8.50
CA ALA A 45 -3.45 -1.63 -7.77
C ALA A 45 -2.92 -1.46 -6.34
N PHE A 46 -2.55 -0.25 -6.00
CA PHE A 46 -2.14 0.14 -4.65
C PHE A 46 -3.31 0.78 -3.92
N ALA A 47 -3.46 0.48 -2.63
CA ALA A 47 -4.46 1.14 -1.82
C ALA A 47 -4.02 1.35 -0.37
N ARG A 48 -4.48 2.45 0.22
CA ARG A 48 -4.49 2.67 1.66
C ARG A 48 -5.86 2.28 2.19
N VAL A 49 -5.86 1.29 3.09
CA VAL A 49 -7.08 0.71 3.69
C VAL A 49 -7.13 1.06 5.16
N GLU A 50 -8.22 1.67 5.61
CA GLU A 50 -8.42 2.14 6.98
C GLU A 50 -9.59 1.42 7.64
N ASN A 51 -9.45 1.11 8.93
CA ASN A 51 -10.58 0.67 9.76
C ASN A 51 -11.33 1.88 10.31
N THR A 52 -12.39 2.29 9.65
CA THR A 52 -13.28 3.39 10.08
C THR A 52 -14.38 2.92 11.03
N GLY A 53 -14.40 1.63 11.41
CA GLY A 53 -15.30 1.06 12.39
C GLY A 53 -14.83 1.29 13.83
N ASP A 54 -15.55 0.73 14.77
CA ASP A 54 -15.29 0.83 16.21
C ASP A 54 -14.77 -0.49 16.83
N LYS A 55 -14.50 -1.50 16.01
CA LYS A 55 -13.92 -2.79 16.43
C LYS A 55 -12.77 -3.21 15.54
N PRO A 56 -11.83 -4.01 16.07
CA PRO A 56 -10.78 -4.60 15.26
C PRO A 56 -11.34 -5.40 14.08
N ILE A 57 -10.69 -5.29 12.94
CA ILE A 57 -11.02 -5.99 11.70
C ILE A 57 -9.74 -6.47 11.03
N LYS A 58 -9.79 -7.66 10.46
CA LYS A 58 -8.68 -8.21 9.66
C LYS A 58 -9.05 -8.15 8.18
N ILE A 59 -8.13 -7.67 7.34
CA ILE A 59 -8.22 -7.79 5.89
C ILE A 59 -8.23 -9.29 5.55
N ASN A 60 -9.22 -9.72 4.78
CA ASN A 60 -9.44 -11.14 4.51
C ASN A 60 -9.23 -11.52 3.05
N ALA A 61 -9.57 -10.63 2.13
CA ALA A 61 -9.37 -10.82 0.70
C ALA A 61 -9.43 -9.49 -0.05
N GLY A 62 -8.86 -9.48 -1.24
CA GLY A 62 -8.99 -8.40 -2.20
C GLY A 62 -9.16 -8.98 -3.60
N VAL A 63 -9.82 -8.25 -4.46
CA VAL A 63 -9.94 -8.56 -5.89
C VAL A 63 -9.70 -7.28 -6.68
N MET A 64 -8.88 -7.39 -7.70
CA MET A 64 -8.70 -6.39 -8.74
C MET A 64 -9.24 -6.93 -10.04
N GLU A 65 -10.05 -6.16 -10.75
CA GLU A 65 -10.54 -6.45 -12.09
C GLU A 65 -10.13 -5.30 -13.01
N LEU A 66 -9.57 -5.63 -14.18
CA LEU A 66 -9.20 -4.65 -15.20
C LEU A 66 -10.16 -4.74 -16.37
N TYR A 67 -10.55 -3.58 -16.91
CA TYR A 67 -11.56 -3.46 -17.94
C TYR A 67 -11.04 -2.73 -19.17
N ASN A 68 -11.51 -3.14 -20.35
CA ASN A 68 -11.26 -2.44 -21.60
C ASN A 68 -12.22 -1.23 -21.78
N ALA A 69 -12.06 -0.51 -22.90
CA ALA A 69 -12.89 0.66 -23.19
C ALA A 69 -14.37 0.35 -23.45
N ASP A 70 -14.71 -0.89 -23.76
CA ASP A 70 -16.07 -1.37 -23.95
C ASP A 70 -16.73 -1.79 -22.62
N GLY A 71 -15.96 -1.83 -21.52
CA GLY A 71 -16.39 -2.24 -20.20
C GLY A 71 -16.36 -3.74 -19.97
N ASP A 72 -15.70 -4.49 -20.86
CA ASP A 72 -15.51 -5.92 -20.68
C ASP A 72 -14.30 -6.17 -19.77
N ALA A 73 -14.43 -7.10 -18.83
CA ALA A 73 -13.30 -7.53 -17.99
C ALA A 73 -12.29 -8.28 -18.86
N ILE A 74 -11.02 -7.82 -18.82
CA ILE A 74 -9.93 -8.39 -19.61
C ILE A 74 -8.99 -9.26 -18.78
N THR A 75 -8.81 -8.93 -17.50
CA THR A 75 -8.10 -9.77 -16.54
C THR A 75 -8.52 -9.46 -15.12
N SER A 76 -8.25 -10.36 -14.19
CA SER A 76 -8.53 -10.17 -12.77
C SER A 76 -7.49 -10.88 -11.90
N SER A 77 -7.32 -10.40 -10.67
CA SER A 77 -6.46 -11.03 -9.68
C SER A 77 -7.07 -10.95 -8.29
N ASP A 78 -6.92 -12.02 -7.52
CA ASP A 78 -7.21 -12.08 -6.09
C ASP A 78 -5.94 -12.15 -5.22
N TYR A 79 -4.77 -11.96 -5.85
CA TYR A 79 -3.50 -11.94 -5.14
C TYR A 79 -3.30 -10.61 -4.44
N LEU A 80 -3.69 -10.58 -3.17
CA LEU A 80 -3.53 -9.42 -2.28
C LEU A 80 -2.32 -9.61 -1.39
N TYR A 81 -1.45 -8.59 -1.35
CA TYR A 81 -0.37 -8.47 -0.38
C TYR A 81 -0.59 -7.24 0.51
N ALA A 82 -0.54 -7.43 1.82
CA ALA A 82 -0.63 -6.34 2.78
C ALA A 82 0.76 -5.94 3.28
N TYR A 83 1.16 -4.71 2.99
CA TYR A 83 2.37 -4.08 3.51
C TYR A 83 2.04 -3.44 4.86
N GLY A 84 2.24 -4.16 5.91
CA GLY A 84 1.82 -3.77 7.22
C GLY A 84 0.89 -4.82 7.84
N SER A 85 0.30 -4.51 8.97
CA SER A 85 -0.60 -5.46 9.62
C SER A 85 -1.91 -5.62 8.84
N GLU A 86 -2.30 -6.87 8.59
CA GLU A 86 -3.65 -7.17 8.12
C GLU A 86 -4.72 -6.89 9.20
N GLN A 87 -4.34 -6.95 10.48
CA GLN A 87 -5.21 -6.65 11.61
C GLN A 87 -5.16 -5.16 11.92
N LEU A 88 -6.30 -4.50 11.87
CA LEU A 88 -6.44 -3.06 12.10
C LEU A 88 -7.36 -2.79 13.30
N ASN A 89 -6.85 -2.06 14.29
CA ASN A 89 -7.69 -1.47 15.32
C ASN A 89 -8.48 -0.28 14.77
N PRO A 90 -9.53 0.20 15.46
CA PRO A 90 -10.25 1.41 15.06
C PRO A 90 -9.33 2.61 14.80
N GLY A 91 -9.47 3.23 13.62
CA GLY A 91 -8.66 4.36 13.19
C GLY A 91 -7.27 4.02 12.64
N GLU A 92 -6.88 2.74 12.65
CA GLU A 92 -5.63 2.32 12.02
C GLU A 92 -5.80 2.05 10.53
N TYR A 93 -4.70 2.18 9.80
CA TYR A 93 -4.63 1.88 8.37
C TYR A 93 -3.45 0.98 8.05
N THR A 94 -3.49 0.42 6.85
CA THR A 94 -2.39 -0.31 6.24
C THR A 94 -2.37 -0.04 4.74
N TYR A 95 -1.29 -0.47 4.09
CA TYR A 95 -1.17 -0.45 2.64
C TYR A 95 -1.35 -1.85 2.08
N VAL A 96 -2.01 -1.94 0.94
CA VAL A 96 -2.19 -3.20 0.21
C VAL A 96 -1.85 -3.00 -1.26
N GLN A 97 -1.43 -4.10 -1.87
CA GLN A 97 -1.20 -4.20 -3.30
C GLN A 97 -1.94 -5.42 -3.82
N LEU A 98 -2.61 -5.26 -4.95
CA LEU A 98 -3.01 -6.36 -5.80
C LEU A 98 -2.24 -6.27 -7.10
N SER A 99 -1.81 -7.41 -7.63
CA SER A 99 -1.07 -7.46 -8.89
C SER A 99 -1.70 -8.46 -9.85
N ALA A 100 -1.74 -8.09 -11.12
CA ALA A 100 -2.13 -8.98 -12.21
C ALA A 100 -1.07 -8.94 -13.30
N SER A 101 -0.79 -10.10 -13.90
CA SER A 101 0.04 -10.23 -15.08
C SER A 101 -0.68 -11.13 -16.08
N ASP A 102 -0.66 -10.75 -17.36
CA ASP A 102 -1.29 -11.54 -18.42
C ASP A 102 -0.53 -11.30 -19.73
N SER A 103 -0.13 -12.38 -20.40
CA SER A 103 0.65 -12.30 -21.63
C SER A 103 -0.17 -11.92 -22.87
N GLU A 104 -1.50 -11.91 -22.76
CA GLU A 104 -2.43 -11.56 -23.83
C GLU A 104 -2.98 -10.15 -23.70
N VAL A 105 -2.66 -9.43 -22.60
CA VAL A 105 -3.10 -8.06 -22.32
C VAL A 105 -1.97 -7.08 -22.59
N GLU A 106 -2.29 -5.95 -23.21
CA GLU A 106 -1.37 -4.82 -23.38
C GLU A 106 -1.84 -3.65 -22.47
N VAL A 107 -0.89 -2.80 -22.05
CA VAL A 107 -1.21 -1.61 -21.24
C VAL A 107 -2.27 -0.72 -21.90
N ALA A 108 -2.25 -0.65 -23.25
CA ALA A 108 -3.20 0.13 -24.01
C ALA A 108 -4.65 -0.43 -24.01
N ASP A 109 -4.82 -1.70 -23.64
CA ASP A 109 -6.14 -2.33 -23.56
C ASP A 109 -6.89 -1.96 -22.27
N VAL A 110 -6.15 -1.53 -21.24
CA VAL A 110 -6.73 -1.19 -19.93
C VAL A 110 -7.28 0.23 -19.96
N ALA A 111 -8.59 0.35 -19.77
CA ALA A 111 -9.28 1.64 -19.70
C ALA A 111 -9.80 2.01 -18.31
N ASP A 112 -10.05 1.00 -17.45
CA ASP A 112 -10.60 1.19 -16.11
C ASP A 112 -10.23 0.00 -15.20
N TYR A 113 -10.45 0.14 -13.90
CA TYR A 113 -10.26 -0.93 -12.94
C TYR A 113 -11.26 -0.85 -11.79
N LEU A 114 -11.49 -1.98 -11.14
CA LEU A 114 -12.25 -2.07 -9.90
C LEU A 114 -11.40 -2.78 -8.83
N LEU A 115 -11.26 -2.13 -7.68
CA LEU A 115 -10.61 -2.70 -6.51
C LEU A 115 -11.65 -2.97 -5.42
N THR A 116 -11.70 -4.22 -4.95
CA THR A 116 -12.57 -4.63 -3.84
C THR A 116 -11.73 -5.21 -2.73
N ILE A 117 -11.80 -4.63 -1.53
CA ILE A 117 -11.13 -5.13 -0.31
C ILE A 117 -12.20 -5.52 0.70
N THR A 118 -12.08 -6.71 1.26
CA THR A 118 -13.00 -7.23 2.28
C THR A 118 -12.30 -7.57 3.56
N GLY A 119 -13.03 -7.45 4.68
CA GLY A 119 -12.53 -7.77 6.00
C GLY A 119 -13.45 -8.67 6.79
N LYS A 120 -12.89 -9.32 7.79
CA LYS A 120 -13.62 -10.10 8.78
C LYS A 120 -13.25 -9.69 10.18
N SER A 121 -14.18 -9.83 11.13
CA SER A 121 -13.86 -9.69 12.54
C SER A 121 -12.85 -10.76 12.94
N ASP A 122 -11.75 -10.33 13.55
CA ASP A 122 -10.70 -11.21 14.05
C ASP A 122 -10.19 -10.63 15.38
N LYS A 123 -9.86 -11.51 16.33
CA LYS A 123 -9.37 -11.14 17.66
C LYS A 123 -8.11 -11.91 18.03
N ASP A 124 -7.61 -12.72 17.10
CA ASP A 124 -6.52 -13.66 17.39
C ASP A 124 -5.16 -12.96 17.47
N TYR A 125 -5.11 -11.68 17.10
CA TYR A 125 -3.87 -10.91 17.11
C TYR A 125 -4.05 -9.57 17.81
N VAL A 126 -3.01 -9.15 18.50
CA VAL A 126 -2.82 -7.77 18.98
C VAL A 126 -1.71 -7.12 18.19
N VAL A 127 -2.00 -5.94 17.68
CA VAL A 127 -1.05 -5.12 16.93
C VAL A 127 -0.61 -3.96 17.82
N SER A 128 0.71 -3.83 17.99
CA SER A 128 1.34 -2.68 18.65
C SER A 128 2.04 -1.84 17.59
N ARG A 129 1.77 -0.54 17.58
CA ARG A 129 2.39 0.43 16.66
C ARG A 129 3.51 1.18 17.36
N PHE A 130 4.51 1.60 16.60
CA PHE A 130 5.66 2.35 17.08
C PHE A 130 5.79 3.67 16.34
N PRO A 131 6.30 4.72 17.01
CA PRO A 131 6.62 5.98 16.37
C PRO A 131 7.62 5.78 15.24
N VAL A 132 7.33 6.38 14.10
CA VAL A 132 8.18 6.36 12.93
C VAL A 132 8.30 7.76 12.32
N THR A 133 9.50 8.11 11.85
CA THR A 133 9.76 9.30 11.05
C THR A 133 10.37 8.88 9.73
N THR A 134 10.06 9.58 8.67
CA THR A 134 10.43 9.21 7.30
C THR A 134 11.23 10.31 6.61
N GLU A 135 12.06 9.90 5.64
CA GLU A 135 12.81 10.78 4.75
C GLU A 135 12.84 10.17 3.35
N LEU A 136 12.78 11.01 2.33
CA LEU A 136 12.95 10.65 0.93
C LEU A 136 14.24 11.26 0.40
N ALA A 137 15.12 10.42 -0.16
CA ALA A 137 16.32 10.87 -0.83
C ALA A 137 16.30 10.44 -2.30
N LEU A 138 16.16 11.41 -3.19
CA LEU A 138 16.11 11.17 -4.62
C LEU A 138 17.46 11.44 -5.27
N ASN A 139 17.80 10.63 -6.28
CA ASN A 139 18.97 10.80 -7.13
C ASN A 139 20.27 10.89 -6.32
N VAL A 140 20.44 10.00 -5.34
CA VAL A 140 21.65 9.89 -4.55
C VAL A 140 22.76 9.32 -5.43
N GLU A 141 23.86 10.05 -5.56
CA GLU A 141 25.04 9.57 -6.27
C GLU A 141 25.80 8.58 -5.39
N GLU A 142 25.89 7.35 -5.85
CA GLU A 142 26.77 6.30 -5.34
C GLU A 142 28.00 6.20 -6.27
N ASP A 143 29.02 5.43 -5.92
CA ASP A 143 30.30 5.38 -6.63
C ASP A 143 30.18 5.12 -8.14
N TYR A 144 29.17 4.38 -8.59
CA TYR A 144 29.01 3.93 -10.00
C TYR A 144 27.61 4.11 -10.57
N TYR A 145 26.62 4.53 -9.76
CA TYR A 145 25.24 4.67 -10.18
C TYR A 145 24.51 5.71 -9.34
N THR A 146 23.35 6.12 -9.82
CA THR A 146 22.45 7.02 -9.10
C THR A 146 21.22 6.23 -8.72
N THR A 147 20.78 6.34 -7.48
CA THR A 147 19.59 5.66 -6.99
C THR A 147 18.80 6.53 -6.02
N SER A 148 17.60 6.10 -5.65
CA SER A 148 16.73 6.82 -4.73
C SER A 148 16.33 5.92 -3.58
N TYR A 149 16.18 6.49 -2.38
CA TYR A 149 15.92 5.74 -1.16
C TYR A 149 14.74 6.31 -0.39
N MET A 150 13.99 5.40 0.20
CA MET A 150 13.06 5.67 1.30
C MET A 150 13.73 5.33 2.63
N TYR A 151 13.61 6.21 3.60
CA TYR A 151 14.10 5.98 4.96
C TYR A 151 12.97 6.00 5.96
N ALA A 152 13.02 5.11 6.94
CA ALA A 152 12.16 5.11 8.10
C ALA A 152 12.99 4.94 9.38
N THR A 153 12.88 5.85 10.33
CA THR A 153 13.47 5.71 11.66
C THR A 153 12.38 5.33 12.64
N VAL A 154 12.47 4.11 13.15
CA VAL A 154 11.52 3.53 14.12
C VAL A 154 12.10 3.67 15.52
N THR A 155 11.27 4.11 16.47
CA THR A 155 11.67 4.27 17.88
C THR A 155 10.83 3.34 18.76
N ASN A 156 11.48 2.59 19.64
CA ASN A 156 10.80 1.87 20.71
C ASN A 156 10.53 2.82 21.88
N ASP A 157 9.29 3.29 21.98
CA ASP A 157 8.82 4.19 23.06
C ASP A 157 8.23 3.42 24.26
N THR A 158 8.37 2.09 24.29
CA THR A 158 7.94 1.24 25.39
C THR A 158 9.06 1.02 26.42
N ASP A 159 8.71 0.47 27.57
CA ASP A 159 9.67 0.14 28.64
C ASP A 159 10.34 -1.24 28.48
N GLU A 160 9.92 -2.01 27.45
CA GLU A 160 10.41 -3.37 27.19
C GLU A 160 11.11 -3.50 25.84
N PRO A 161 12.09 -4.42 25.70
CA PRO A 161 12.64 -4.73 24.38
C PRO A 161 11.58 -5.25 23.42
N VAL A 162 11.59 -4.75 22.19
CA VAL A 162 10.68 -5.17 21.13
C VAL A 162 11.45 -5.94 20.07
N TYR A 163 10.87 -7.04 19.59
CA TYR A 163 11.46 -7.95 18.61
C TYR A 163 10.58 -8.02 17.36
N ASP A 164 11.21 -8.44 16.25
CA ASP A 164 10.52 -8.76 15.00
C ASP A 164 9.59 -7.62 14.52
N ILE A 165 10.10 -6.38 14.62
CA ILE A 165 9.39 -5.20 14.15
C ILE A 165 9.28 -5.28 12.62
N CYS A 166 8.05 -5.17 12.11
CA CYS A 166 7.77 -4.98 10.70
C CYS A 166 7.62 -3.50 10.39
N VAL A 167 8.20 -3.06 9.29
CA VAL A 167 8.12 -1.67 8.81
C VAL A 167 7.67 -1.67 7.37
N ALA A 168 6.48 -1.16 7.12
CA ALA A 168 5.97 -0.92 5.77
C ALA A 168 6.27 0.52 5.37
N LEU A 169 6.71 0.72 4.12
CA LEU A 169 6.98 2.03 3.54
C LEU A 169 6.15 2.22 2.27
N ALA A 170 5.58 3.40 2.13
CA ALA A 170 4.85 3.85 0.95
C ALA A 170 5.51 5.10 0.38
N LEU A 171 5.90 5.03 -0.90
CA LEU A 171 6.33 6.18 -1.67
C LEU A 171 5.10 6.89 -2.23
N LEU A 172 4.98 8.18 -1.97
CA LEU A 172 3.83 8.98 -2.36
C LEU A 172 4.24 10.13 -3.27
N ASP A 173 3.35 10.51 -4.19
CA ASP A 173 3.44 11.77 -4.92
C ASP A 173 2.91 12.96 -4.08
N ALA A 174 2.89 14.16 -4.68
CA ALA A 174 2.43 15.37 -4.00
C ALA A 174 0.92 15.39 -3.70
N ASP A 175 0.14 14.59 -4.41
CA ASP A 175 -1.31 14.45 -4.23
C ASP A 175 -1.67 13.28 -3.29
N GLY A 176 -0.67 12.52 -2.82
CA GLY A 176 -0.82 11.37 -1.93
C GLY A 176 -1.10 10.05 -2.65
N ASN A 177 -0.97 9.99 -3.98
CA ASN A 177 -1.06 8.74 -4.71
C ASN A 177 0.13 7.85 -4.38
N ILE A 178 -0.12 6.55 -4.27
CA ILE A 178 0.90 5.57 -3.91
C ILE A 178 1.67 5.18 -5.17
N LEU A 179 2.97 5.44 -5.20
CA LEU A 179 3.84 5.12 -6.33
C LEU A 179 4.57 3.78 -6.17
N TYR A 180 4.88 3.41 -4.93
CA TYR A 180 5.59 2.17 -4.63
C TYR A 180 5.36 1.78 -3.17
N LEU A 181 5.32 0.48 -2.91
CA LEU A 181 5.21 -0.11 -1.57
C LEU A 181 6.33 -1.12 -1.34
N THR A 182 6.86 -1.14 -0.14
CA THR A 182 7.79 -2.17 0.34
C THR A 182 7.66 -2.39 1.84
N ASP A 183 8.20 -3.47 2.34
CA ASP A 183 8.29 -3.73 3.78
C ASP A 183 9.59 -4.44 4.16
N GLU A 184 10.03 -4.21 5.37
CA GLU A 184 11.18 -4.87 6.00
C GLU A 184 10.77 -5.43 7.36
N THR A 185 11.20 -6.65 7.66
CA THR A 185 11.03 -7.25 8.98
C THR A 185 12.36 -7.48 9.66
N LEU A 186 12.53 -6.91 10.84
CA LEU A 186 13.77 -7.02 11.64
C LEU A 186 13.81 -8.33 12.42
N TYR A 187 13.93 -9.45 11.72
CA TYR A 187 13.96 -10.77 12.34
C TYR A 187 15.09 -10.93 13.36
N ASN A 188 14.74 -11.47 14.54
CA ASN A 188 15.70 -11.78 15.63
C ASN A 188 16.54 -10.57 16.09
N LYS A 189 16.09 -9.35 15.83
CA LYS A 189 16.72 -8.13 16.33
C LYS A 189 15.85 -7.51 17.41
N ALA A 190 16.48 -7.15 18.55
CA ALA A 190 15.81 -6.45 19.61
C ALA A 190 16.04 -4.95 19.49
N LEU A 191 14.97 -4.16 19.49
CA LEU A 191 15.04 -2.73 19.70
C LEU A 191 14.80 -2.43 21.19
N LEU A 192 15.84 -1.97 21.87
CA LEU A 192 15.78 -1.70 23.30
C LEU A 192 14.91 -0.47 23.61
N PRO A 193 14.39 -0.35 24.85
CA PRO A 193 13.64 0.83 25.28
C PRO A 193 14.35 2.14 24.98
N GLY A 194 13.65 3.08 24.35
CA GLY A 194 14.19 4.36 23.93
C GLY A 194 15.18 4.31 22.75
N GLY A 195 15.50 3.11 22.26
CA GLY A 195 16.34 2.92 21.08
C GLY A 195 15.61 3.23 19.78
N SER A 196 16.39 3.58 18.75
CA SER A 196 15.87 3.78 17.39
C SER A 196 16.68 2.99 16.37
N ILE A 197 16.04 2.61 15.28
CA ILE A 197 16.68 1.95 14.15
C ILE A 197 16.28 2.63 12.84
N LEU A 198 17.27 2.80 11.95
CA LEU A 198 17.06 3.32 10.60
C LEU A 198 16.90 2.15 9.63
N ILE A 199 15.80 2.15 8.91
CA ILE A 199 15.54 1.31 7.74
C ILE A 199 15.81 2.13 6.49
N ARG A 200 16.47 1.52 5.52
CA ARG A 200 16.75 2.13 4.21
C ARG A 200 16.31 1.17 3.11
N GLU A 201 15.35 1.59 2.32
CA GLU A 201 14.84 0.83 1.18
C GLU A 201 15.14 1.55 -0.13
N GLU A 202 15.69 0.84 -1.10
CA GLU A 202 15.95 1.36 -2.44
C GLU A 202 14.64 1.36 -3.25
N ILE A 203 14.41 2.44 -3.99
CA ILE A 203 13.33 2.49 -4.97
C ILE A 203 13.86 1.83 -6.25
N PRO A 204 13.30 0.68 -6.67
CA PRO A 204 13.80 -0.02 -7.85
C PRO A 204 13.72 0.85 -9.12
N SER A 205 14.77 0.81 -9.95
CA SER A 205 14.90 1.69 -11.13
C SER A 205 13.75 1.51 -12.12
N TYR A 206 13.26 0.29 -12.30
CA TYR A 206 12.14 0.02 -13.21
C TYR A 206 10.83 0.70 -12.76
N PHE A 207 10.60 0.87 -11.44
CA PHE A 207 9.49 1.70 -10.94
C PHE A 207 9.77 3.18 -11.17
N SER A 208 10.94 3.68 -10.75
CA SER A 208 11.26 5.11 -10.86
C SER A 208 11.28 5.62 -12.31
N GLU A 209 11.75 4.82 -13.25
CA GLU A 209 11.71 5.14 -14.68
C GLU A 209 10.27 5.17 -15.23
N SER A 210 9.38 4.34 -14.69
CA SER A 210 7.97 4.29 -15.12
C SER A 210 7.17 5.50 -14.66
N PHE A 211 7.53 6.14 -13.54
CA PHE A 211 6.78 7.28 -13.01
C PHE A 211 6.70 8.44 -14.01
N GLU A 212 7.82 8.83 -14.60
CA GLU A 212 7.85 9.88 -15.63
C GLU A 212 7.30 9.40 -16.97
N LYS A 213 7.74 8.21 -17.42
CA LYS A 213 7.38 7.64 -18.73
C LYS A 213 5.87 7.50 -18.90
N ASN A 214 5.19 7.06 -17.85
CA ASN A 214 3.76 6.72 -17.89
C ASN A 214 2.87 7.79 -17.21
N GLY A 215 3.45 8.84 -16.64
CA GLY A 215 2.71 9.95 -16.04
C GLY A 215 2.06 9.61 -14.70
N TYR A 216 2.62 8.66 -13.93
CA TYR A 216 2.10 8.24 -12.61
C TYR A 216 2.38 9.22 -11.48
N GLY A 217 3.17 10.26 -11.72
CA GLY A 217 3.50 11.27 -10.73
C GLY A 217 4.99 11.34 -10.43
N THR A 218 5.37 12.29 -9.58
CA THR A 218 6.74 12.47 -9.12
C THR A 218 6.82 12.18 -7.63
N PRO A 219 7.75 11.34 -7.16
CA PRO A 219 7.96 11.09 -5.74
C PRO A 219 8.11 12.39 -4.94
N ALA A 220 7.35 12.54 -3.86
CA ALA A 220 7.32 13.74 -3.03
C ALA A 220 7.52 13.45 -1.54
N SER A 221 7.06 12.31 -1.05
CA SER A 221 7.17 11.94 0.36
C SER A 221 7.16 10.43 0.57
N VAL A 222 7.52 10.02 1.78
CA VAL A 222 7.40 8.65 2.27
C VAL A 222 6.45 8.66 3.46
N ASP A 223 5.50 7.73 3.50
CA ASP A 223 4.78 7.35 4.71
C ASP A 223 5.26 5.97 5.18
N ALA A 224 5.20 5.70 6.48
CA ALA A 224 5.61 4.41 7.00
C ALA A 224 4.79 3.98 8.22
N ILE A 225 4.65 2.67 8.35
CA ILE A 225 3.97 2.00 9.46
C ILE A 225 4.96 1.03 10.11
N ALA A 226 5.25 1.23 11.40
CA ALA A 226 6.05 0.29 12.18
C ALA A 226 5.18 -0.43 13.20
N TYR A 227 5.25 -1.77 13.25
CA TYR A 227 4.38 -2.56 14.11
C TYR A 227 4.99 -3.92 14.50
N VAL A 228 4.43 -4.48 15.56
CA VAL A 228 4.58 -5.90 15.94
C VAL A 228 3.19 -6.51 16.07
N GLN A 229 3.04 -7.72 15.56
CA GLN A 229 1.80 -8.47 15.66
C GLN A 229 2.02 -9.70 16.54
N THR A 230 1.25 -9.80 17.62
CA THR A 230 1.35 -10.90 18.60
C THR A 230 0.09 -11.73 18.58
N TYR A 231 0.23 -13.05 18.42
CA TYR A 231 -0.90 -13.98 18.52
C TYR A 231 -1.38 -14.08 19.97
N GLN A 232 -2.68 -13.93 20.16
CA GLN A 232 -3.36 -14.14 21.44
C GLN A 232 -4.41 -15.24 21.28
N PRO A 233 -4.15 -16.46 21.76
CA PRO A 233 -5.06 -17.59 21.64
C PRO A 233 -6.35 -17.45 22.46
#